data_94700995713f146832434d8a8e623d44
#
_entry.id   94700995713f146832434d8a8e623d44
#
_cell.length_a   1.000
_cell.length_b   1.000
_cell.length_c   1.000
_cell.angle_alpha   90.00
_cell.angle_beta   90.00
_cell.angle_gamma   90.00
#
_symmetry.space_group_name_H-M   'P 1'
#
loop_
_entity.id
_entity.type
_entity.pdbx_description
1 polymer ?
#
loop_
_entity_poly.entity_id
_entity_poly.type
_entity_poly.pdbx_seq_one_letter_code
_entity_poly.pdbx_strand_id
1 'polypeptide(L)'
;MTTPQDLYRQKRASAADAVRQVRNGDMIVVPTGVGEPPTLLTALSQQRRDFRDVKVAQILAMRKYAYIDPETVEHVRHVALFFGGATRAGGQEGWIDFLPNYFSEIPAQIERGQMPADVVFSMASPMDAHGYFALSLGADYTMAAIARARAVVLEVNPNVPFAFGACHVHVSQVAALVESDEPVMEVGLPTIGPVQQAIGRQVAELIDDGSTLQIGYGGIPDAVVMQLTGKRDLGIHTEMIGDGILTLVESGAVTNRRKNYLPGKSIATFALGSQRLYRFMDRNPALEMHPVNFTNDPALAGLNDNLVAINATMQIDLLGQCGSESLGHAPYSGTGGQSDFVRAANRSRGGKAFIVLPSTAKGDTISRIVPSLSPGTHVSTSKNDINYVVTEYGVAQLRGKSAKQRARELIGIAHPDFREELTQQALRAKLL
;
A
#
# COMPACT_ATOMS: atom_id res chain seq x y z
N MET A 1 38.74 6.28 -16.80
CA MET A 1 37.28 6.08 -16.57
C MET A 1 36.99 6.43 -15.12
N THR A 2 35.95 7.21 -14.87
CA THR A 2 35.53 7.55 -13.51
C THR A 2 34.91 6.32 -12.86
N THR A 3 35.40 5.91 -11.69
CA THR A 3 34.85 4.75 -10.97
C THR A 3 33.52 5.10 -10.28
N PRO A 4 32.69 4.11 -9.92
CA PRO A 4 31.49 4.34 -9.13
C PRO A 4 31.80 5.08 -7.79
N GLN A 5 32.92 4.77 -7.16
CA GLN A 5 33.38 5.43 -5.92
C GLN A 5 33.78 6.88 -6.16
N ASP A 6 34.36 7.21 -7.33
CA ASP A 6 34.64 8.59 -7.70
C ASP A 6 33.36 9.38 -7.94
N LEU A 7 32.39 8.79 -8.64
CA LEU A 7 31.07 9.38 -8.84
C LEU A 7 30.34 9.61 -7.51
N TYR A 8 30.40 8.63 -6.60
CA TYR A 8 29.82 8.75 -5.26
C TYR A 8 30.40 9.96 -4.53
N ARG A 9 31.74 10.06 -4.47
CA ARG A 9 32.43 11.19 -3.80
C ARG A 9 32.09 12.56 -4.41
N GLN A 10 31.98 12.63 -5.73
CA GLN A 10 31.63 13.87 -6.45
C GLN A 10 30.19 14.32 -6.21
N LYS A 11 29.27 13.37 -5.99
CA LYS A 11 27.83 13.63 -5.83
C LYS A 11 27.40 13.79 -4.37
N ARG A 12 28.29 13.57 -3.40
CA ARG A 12 27.98 13.83 -1.99
C ARG A 12 27.70 15.32 -1.78
N ALA A 13 26.60 15.58 -1.06
CA ALA A 13 26.17 16.92 -0.72
C ALA A 13 25.56 16.95 0.68
N SER A 14 25.49 18.13 1.28
CA SER A 14 24.62 18.33 2.43
C SER A 14 23.15 18.26 1.99
N ALA A 15 22.24 17.92 2.91
CA ALA A 15 20.81 17.91 2.61
C ALA A 15 20.33 19.29 2.12
N ALA A 16 20.85 20.37 2.72
CA ALA A 16 20.53 21.73 2.34
C ALA A 16 20.95 22.06 0.90
N ASP A 17 22.11 21.58 0.44
CA ASP A 17 22.57 21.79 -0.93
C ASP A 17 21.85 20.88 -1.92
N ALA A 18 21.56 19.65 -1.52
CA ALA A 18 20.84 18.68 -2.35
C ALA A 18 19.41 19.15 -2.67
N VAL A 19 18.73 19.79 -1.72
CA VAL A 19 17.38 20.36 -1.91
C VAL A 19 17.39 21.49 -2.97
N ARG A 20 18.51 22.15 -3.23
CA ARG A 20 18.64 23.16 -4.31
C ARG A 20 18.51 22.58 -5.73
N GLN A 21 18.45 21.26 -5.89
CA GLN A 21 18.05 20.62 -7.16
C GLN A 21 16.59 20.90 -7.51
N VAL A 22 15.75 21.27 -6.54
CA VAL A 22 14.34 21.61 -6.71
C VAL A 22 14.22 23.02 -7.31
N ARG A 23 13.31 23.19 -8.24
CA ARG A 23 12.98 24.48 -8.89
C ARG A 23 11.53 24.84 -8.61
N ASN A 24 11.20 26.12 -8.72
CA ASN A 24 9.81 26.57 -8.66
C ASN A 24 8.95 25.83 -9.69
N GLY A 25 7.78 25.37 -9.26
CA GLY A 25 6.85 24.62 -10.10
C GLY A 25 7.11 23.11 -10.20
N ASP A 26 8.24 22.60 -9.68
CA ASP A 26 8.57 21.16 -9.74
C ASP A 26 7.58 20.30 -8.96
N MET A 27 7.38 19.08 -9.45
CA MET A 27 6.79 17.97 -8.71
C MET A 27 7.91 17.07 -8.18
N ILE A 28 8.02 16.99 -6.85
CA ILE A 28 8.90 16.06 -6.16
C ILE A 28 8.12 14.76 -5.93
N VAL A 29 8.65 13.63 -6.37
CA VAL A 29 8.09 12.30 -6.10
C VAL A 29 8.85 11.66 -4.94
N VAL A 30 8.11 11.19 -3.95
CA VAL A 30 8.63 10.54 -2.74
C VAL A 30 8.02 9.14 -2.63
N PRO A 31 8.82 8.09 -2.31
CA PRO A 31 8.32 6.74 -2.18
C PRO A 31 7.28 6.57 -1.06
N THR A 32 6.57 5.45 -1.13
CA THR A 32 5.55 5.06 -0.16
C THR A 32 6.15 4.79 1.22
N GLY A 33 5.46 5.28 2.26
CA GLY A 33 5.67 4.85 3.63
C GLY A 33 7.08 5.13 4.16
N VAL A 34 7.74 4.13 4.74
CA VAL A 34 9.06 4.27 5.37
C VAL A 34 10.22 4.43 4.38
N GLY A 35 9.95 4.35 3.06
CA GLY A 35 10.92 4.71 2.03
C GLY A 35 11.15 6.23 1.89
N GLU A 36 10.33 7.06 2.55
CA GLU A 36 10.50 8.52 2.58
C GLU A 36 11.86 8.92 3.20
N PRO A 37 12.60 9.89 2.61
CA PRO A 37 13.91 10.30 3.09
C PRO A 37 13.80 11.43 4.13
N PRO A 38 13.92 11.15 5.44
CA PRO A 38 13.61 12.12 6.50
C PRO A 38 14.57 13.33 6.52
N THR A 39 15.85 13.13 6.24
CA THR A 39 16.83 14.22 6.24
C THR A 39 16.58 15.21 5.09
N LEU A 40 16.26 14.69 3.89
CA LEU A 40 15.92 15.52 2.73
C LEU A 40 14.59 16.27 2.92
N LEU A 41 13.55 15.61 3.43
CA LEU A 41 12.24 16.24 3.65
C LEU A 41 12.29 17.26 4.80
N THR A 42 13.15 17.06 5.79
CA THR A 42 13.42 18.04 6.83
C THR A 42 14.14 19.27 6.25
N ALA A 43 15.14 19.08 5.40
CA ALA A 43 15.84 20.18 4.73
C ALA A 43 14.91 20.97 3.78
N LEU A 44 14.05 20.27 3.02
CA LEU A 44 13.00 20.89 2.21
C LEU A 44 12.07 21.74 3.08
N SER A 45 11.66 21.20 4.23
CA SER A 45 10.82 21.92 5.19
C SER A 45 11.46 23.19 5.74
N GLN A 46 12.76 23.16 6.02
CA GLN A 46 13.51 24.32 6.51
C GLN A 46 13.62 25.41 5.44
N GLN A 47 13.79 25.03 4.18
CA GLN A 47 13.94 25.94 3.04
C GLN A 47 12.61 26.20 2.30
N ARG A 48 11.46 25.73 2.79
CA ARG A 48 10.18 25.74 2.08
C ARG A 48 9.76 27.12 1.56
N ARG A 49 10.12 28.20 2.24
CA ARG A 49 9.79 29.57 1.83
C ARG A 49 10.64 30.12 0.67
N ASP A 50 11.73 29.43 0.34
CA ASP A 50 12.58 29.78 -0.80
C ASP A 50 11.98 29.30 -2.12
N PHE A 51 10.94 28.46 -2.07
CA PHE A 51 10.25 27.89 -3.22
C PHE A 51 8.90 28.56 -3.48
N ARG A 52 8.40 28.36 -4.70
CA ARG A 52 7.05 28.75 -5.11
C ARG A 52 6.45 27.65 -5.98
N ASP A 53 5.19 27.28 -5.67
CA ASP A 53 4.38 26.25 -6.37
C ASP A 53 5.08 24.88 -6.53
N VAL A 54 5.94 24.51 -5.59
CA VAL A 54 6.52 23.15 -5.54
C VAL A 54 5.49 22.19 -4.97
N LYS A 55 5.41 20.98 -5.54
CA LYS A 55 4.50 19.93 -5.10
C LYS A 55 5.31 18.72 -4.65
N VAL A 56 4.83 18.05 -3.60
CA VAL A 56 5.37 16.76 -3.13
C VAL A 56 4.28 15.71 -3.26
N ALA A 57 4.46 14.78 -4.21
CA ALA A 57 3.54 13.68 -4.44
C ALA A 57 4.00 12.43 -3.69
N GLN A 58 3.12 11.86 -2.86
CA GLN A 58 3.45 10.69 -2.04
C GLN A 58 2.20 9.87 -1.68
N ILE A 59 2.36 8.54 -1.69
CA ILE A 59 1.47 7.61 -1.01
C ILE A 59 1.94 7.47 0.44
N LEU A 60 0.99 7.60 1.40
CA LEU A 60 1.20 7.28 2.82
C LEU A 60 2.42 7.98 3.43
N ALA A 61 2.39 9.32 3.51
CA ALA A 61 3.37 10.06 4.30
C ALA A 61 3.34 9.61 5.76
N MET A 62 4.49 9.21 6.30
CA MET A 62 4.60 8.65 7.65
C MET A 62 4.81 9.74 8.70
N ARG A 63 5.52 10.82 8.35
CA ARG A 63 5.84 11.92 9.25
C ARG A 63 5.15 13.19 8.81
N LYS A 64 4.73 14.02 9.78
CA LYS A 64 4.24 15.37 9.52
C LYS A 64 5.42 16.31 9.44
N TYR A 65 5.92 16.56 8.24
CA TYR A 65 6.96 17.56 7.98
C TYR A 65 6.41 18.97 8.02
N ALA A 66 7.25 19.97 8.30
CA ALA A 66 6.81 21.37 8.43
C ALA A 66 6.33 22.01 7.12
N TYR A 67 6.55 21.38 5.96
CA TYR A 67 5.90 21.81 4.71
C TYR A 67 4.46 21.29 4.57
N ILE A 68 4.05 20.29 5.38
CA ILE A 68 2.66 19.80 5.44
C ILE A 68 1.89 20.72 6.42
N ASP A 69 1.65 21.93 5.98
CA ASP A 69 1.05 23.00 6.77
C ASP A 69 0.27 23.95 5.85
N PRO A 70 -0.97 24.36 6.22
CA PRO A 70 -1.78 25.28 5.40
C PRO A 70 -1.12 26.63 5.13
N GLU A 71 -0.24 27.12 6.03
CA GLU A 71 0.45 28.40 5.84
C GLU A 71 1.54 28.36 4.76
N THR A 72 1.93 27.18 4.28
CA THR A 72 3.05 27.01 3.32
C THR A 72 2.62 26.47 1.96
N VAL A 73 1.33 26.29 1.71
CA VAL A 73 0.79 25.66 0.48
C VAL A 73 1.15 26.43 -0.82
N GLU A 74 1.41 27.73 -0.74
CA GLU A 74 1.87 28.53 -1.90
C GLU A 74 3.35 28.28 -2.24
N HIS A 75 4.11 27.80 -1.28
CA HIS A 75 5.53 27.49 -1.40
C HIS A 75 5.78 26.04 -1.76
N VAL A 76 5.38 25.13 -0.84
CA VAL A 76 5.48 23.69 -1.01
C VAL A 76 4.14 23.07 -0.59
N ARG A 77 3.48 22.40 -1.52
CA ARG A 77 2.18 21.75 -1.32
C ARG A 77 2.33 20.23 -1.33
N HIS A 78 1.73 19.56 -0.37
CA HIS A 78 1.58 18.10 -0.42
C HIS A 78 0.44 17.72 -1.36
N VAL A 79 0.69 16.74 -2.24
CA VAL A 79 -0.31 16.09 -3.09
C VAL A 79 -0.40 14.63 -2.64
N ALA A 80 -1.49 14.29 -1.97
CA ALA A 80 -1.69 12.94 -1.48
C ALA A 80 -2.12 12.02 -2.64
N LEU A 81 -1.43 10.91 -2.81
CA LEU A 81 -1.87 9.78 -3.64
C LEU A 81 -2.64 8.77 -2.77
N PHE A 82 -2.49 8.89 -1.45
CA PHE A 82 -3.16 8.14 -0.40
C PHE A 82 -3.01 8.90 0.92
N PHE A 83 -4.11 9.17 1.61
CA PHE A 83 -4.05 9.85 2.90
C PHE A 83 -3.62 8.92 4.02
N GLY A 84 -2.68 9.36 4.83
CA GLY A 84 -2.23 8.72 6.07
C GLY A 84 -2.47 9.61 7.29
N GLY A 85 -1.94 9.21 8.43
CA GLY A 85 -2.05 9.98 9.67
C GLY A 85 -1.52 11.41 9.56
N ALA A 86 -0.45 11.61 8.78
CA ALA A 86 0.18 12.92 8.60
C ALA A 86 -0.62 13.88 7.69
N THR A 87 -1.48 13.36 6.80
CA THR A 87 -2.10 14.15 5.72
C THR A 87 -3.62 14.18 5.76
N ARG A 88 -4.25 13.25 6.49
CA ARG A 88 -5.72 13.08 6.50
C ARG A 88 -6.46 14.34 6.94
N ALA A 89 -6.02 15.00 7.99
CA ALA A 89 -6.66 16.23 8.46
C ALA A 89 -6.65 17.30 7.38
N GLY A 90 -5.50 17.52 6.71
CA GLY A 90 -5.40 18.49 5.62
C GLY A 90 -6.26 18.17 4.41
N GLY A 91 -6.47 16.87 4.10
CA GLY A 91 -7.41 16.44 3.08
C GLY A 91 -8.86 16.73 3.47
N GLN A 92 -9.24 16.50 4.73
CA GLN A 92 -10.59 16.79 5.25
C GLN A 92 -10.86 18.29 5.33
N GLU A 93 -9.86 19.11 5.60
CA GLU A 93 -9.92 20.57 5.60
C GLU A 93 -9.76 21.19 4.21
N GLY A 94 -9.35 20.41 3.19
CA GLY A 94 -9.29 20.81 1.77
C GLY A 94 -8.02 21.57 1.35
N TRP A 95 -6.97 21.64 2.18
CA TRP A 95 -5.71 22.29 1.80
C TRP A 95 -4.62 21.31 1.33
N ILE A 96 -4.79 19.99 1.54
CA ILE A 96 -4.00 18.96 0.87
C ILE A 96 -4.82 18.43 -0.30
N ASP A 97 -4.23 18.49 -1.49
CA ASP A 97 -4.82 18.00 -2.73
C ASP A 97 -4.73 16.47 -2.82
N PHE A 98 -5.65 15.85 -3.55
CA PHE A 98 -5.71 14.41 -3.75
C PHE A 98 -5.69 14.07 -5.23
N LEU A 99 -4.77 13.21 -5.63
CA LEU A 99 -4.71 12.65 -6.97
C LEU A 99 -5.27 11.22 -6.96
N PRO A 100 -6.54 11.00 -7.42
CA PRO A 100 -7.14 9.67 -7.49
C PRO A 100 -6.35 8.76 -8.42
N ASN A 101 -6.13 7.52 -7.98
CA ASN A 101 -5.35 6.55 -8.75
C ASN A 101 -5.68 5.11 -8.36
N TYR A 102 -5.36 4.16 -9.24
CA TYR A 102 -5.00 2.80 -8.86
C TYR A 102 -3.49 2.74 -8.68
N PHE A 103 -3.02 2.08 -7.64
CA PHE A 103 -1.59 2.09 -7.33
C PHE A 103 -0.76 1.53 -8.49
N SER A 104 -1.23 0.47 -9.12
CA SER A 104 -0.57 -0.15 -10.28
C SER A 104 -0.43 0.78 -11.49
N GLU A 105 -1.27 1.82 -11.61
CA GLU A 105 -1.32 2.71 -12.78
C GLU A 105 -0.46 3.97 -12.64
N ILE A 106 0.00 4.31 -11.43
CA ILE A 106 0.83 5.51 -11.20
C ILE A 106 2.08 5.52 -12.09
N PRO A 107 2.86 4.41 -12.26
CA PRO A 107 3.98 4.38 -13.18
C PRO A 107 3.61 4.79 -14.61
N ALA A 108 2.49 4.29 -15.13
CA ALA A 108 2.03 4.63 -16.47
C ALA A 108 1.60 6.11 -16.59
N GLN A 109 1.02 6.69 -15.55
CA GLN A 109 0.70 8.13 -15.51
C GLN A 109 1.97 9.00 -15.55
N ILE A 110 3.03 8.58 -14.83
CA ILE A 110 4.34 9.25 -14.86
C ILE A 110 4.97 9.11 -16.25
N GLU A 111 5.02 7.90 -16.80
CA GLU A 111 5.61 7.60 -18.11
C GLU A 111 4.94 8.39 -19.25
N ARG A 112 3.61 8.58 -19.16
CA ARG A 112 2.82 9.34 -20.14
C ARG A 112 2.81 10.86 -19.89
N GLY A 113 3.46 11.32 -18.82
CA GLY A 113 3.49 12.74 -18.44
C GLY A 113 2.17 13.29 -17.90
N GLN A 114 1.23 12.41 -17.51
CA GLN A 114 -0.03 12.79 -16.85
C GLN A 114 0.21 13.20 -15.39
N MET A 115 1.16 12.57 -14.75
CA MET A 115 1.68 12.95 -13.45
C MET A 115 3.15 13.39 -13.64
N PRO A 116 3.50 14.65 -13.38
CA PRO A 116 4.88 15.12 -13.45
C PRO A 116 5.77 14.41 -12.42
N ALA A 117 7.06 14.23 -12.76
CA ALA A 117 8.08 13.70 -11.88
C ALA A 117 9.40 14.42 -12.20
N ASP A 118 9.55 15.66 -11.72
CA ASP A 118 10.68 16.50 -12.05
C ASP A 118 11.90 16.17 -11.18
N VAL A 119 11.65 15.87 -9.91
CA VAL A 119 12.67 15.50 -8.91
C VAL A 119 12.20 14.27 -8.15
N VAL A 120 13.12 13.35 -7.85
CA VAL A 120 12.88 12.24 -6.94
C VAL A 120 13.71 12.42 -5.69
N PHE A 121 13.05 12.32 -4.52
CA PHE A 121 13.71 12.17 -3.23
C PHE A 121 13.39 10.80 -2.67
N SER A 122 14.40 9.97 -2.41
CA SER A 122 14.20 8.61 -1.91
C SER A 122 15.30 8.20 -0.94
N MET A 123 14.92 7.41 0.06
CA MET A 123 15.87 6.68 0.88
C MET A 123 16.43 5.48 0.09
N ALA A 124 17.69 5.15 0.33
CA ALA A 124 18.37 4.05 -0.35
C ALA A 124 19.37 3.35 0.57
N SER A 125 19.66 2.07 0.28
CA SER A 125 20.74 1.32 0.91
C SER A 125 22.12 1.95 0.66
N PRO A 126 23.17 1.57 1.38
CA PRO A 126 24.53 1.81 0.95
C PRO A 126 24.81 1.31 -0.47
N MET A 127 25.71 2.01 -1.17
CA MET A 127 26.14 1.61 -2.52
C MET A 127 26.94 0.30 -2.48
N ASP A 128 26.64 -0.62 -3.36
CA ASP A 128 27.41 -1.86 -3.53
C ASP A 128 28.74 -1.62 -4.27
N ALA A 129 29.54 -2.67 -4.42
CA ALA A 129 30.84 -2.62 -5.10
C ALA A 129 30.73 -2.26 -6.60
N HIS A 130 29.58 -2.43 -7.19
CA HIS A 130 29.29 -2.19 -8.60
C HIS A 130 28.64 -0.81 -8.87
N GLY A 131 28.38 -0.03 -7.83
CA GLY A 131 27.81 1.32 -7.94
C GLY A 131 26.29 1.37 -7.84
N TYR A 132 25.64 0.32 -7.35
CA TYR A 132 24.18 0.28 -7.21
C TYR A 132 23.73 0.52 -5.78
N PHE A 133 22.62 1.23 -5.68
CA PHE A 133 21.81 1.38 -4.47
C PHE A 133 20.52 0.57 -4.62
N ALA A 134 19.95 0.08 -3.53
CA ALA A 134 18.65 -0.57 -3.53
C ALA A 134 17.60 0.33 -2.85
N LEU A 135 16.46 0.53 -3.52
CA LEU A 135 15.28 1.22 -2.98
C LEU A 135 14.35 0.22 -2.30
N SER A 136 14.88 -0.53 -1.37
CA SER A 136 14.25 -1.72 -0.79
C SER A 136 12.98 -1.45 0.00
N LEU A 137 12.83 -0.21 0.52
CA LEU A 137 11.68 0.17 1.34
C LEU A 137 10.52 0.74 0.52
N GLY A 138 10.78 1.15 -0.73
CA GLY A 138 9.76 1.70 -1.64
C GLY A 138 10.27 1.74 -3.08
N ALA A 139 10.24 0.59 -3.77
CA ALA A 139 10.52 0.50 -5.21
C ALA A 139 9.36 1.06 -6.05
N ASP A 140 8.17 0.81 -5.62
CA ASP A 140 6.84 1.25 -6.03
C ASP A 140 6.78 2.02 -7.39
N TYR A 141 6.19 3.22 -7.42
CA TYR A 141 6.20 4.14 -8.56
C TYR A 141 7.50 4.95 -8.65
N THR A 142 8.36 4.86 -7.63
CA THR A 142 9.60 5.62 -7.54
C THR A 142 10.56 5.23 -8.66
N MET A 143 10.60 3.95 -9.06
CA MET A 143 11.44 3.50 -10.18
C MET A 143 11.02 4.15 -11.51
N ALA A 144 9.72 4.30 -11.76
CA ALA A 144 9.22 5.01 -12.95
C ALA A 144 9.54 6.51 -12.90
N ALA A 145 9.42 7.11 -11.70
CA ALA A 145 9.77 8.50 -11.49
C ALA A 145 11.27 8.76 -11.74
N ILE A 146 12.16 7.88 -11.27
CA ILE A 146 13.62 7.97 -11.53
C ILE A 146 13.93 7.96 -13.02
N ALA A 147 13.23 7.15 -13.80
CA ALA A 147 13.44 7.06 -15.25
C ALA A 147 13.05 8.37 -16.01
N ARG A 148 12.22 9.22 -15.41
CA ARG A 148 11.70 10.45 -16.01
C ARG A 148 12.24 11.73 -15.38
N ALA A 149 12.66 11.65 -14.12
CA ALA A 149 13.09 12.83 -13.35
C ALA A 149 14.34 13.49 -13.93
N ARG A 150 14.35 14.81 -13.89
CA ARG A 150 15.51 15.64 -14.19
C ARG A 150 16.61 15.48 -13.14
N ALA A 151 16.22 15.28 -11.88
CA ALA A 151 17.15 15.11 -10.78
C ALA A 151 16.68 14.01 -9.83
N VAL A 152 17.57 13.07 -9.53
CA VAL A 152 17.37 12.02 -8.52
C VAL A 152 18.29 12.32 -7.36
N VAL A 153 17.74 12.48 -6.17
CA VAL A 153 18.47 12.73 -4.92
C VAL A 153 18.21 11.56 -3.97
N LEU A 154 19.26 10.87 -3.58
CA LEU A 154 19.16 9.73 -2.66
C LEU A 154 19.69 10.09 -1.28
N GLU A 155 18.91 9.75 -0.26
CA GLU A 155 19.36 9.70 1.13
C GLU A 155 19.89 8.29 1.40
N VAL A 156 21.21 8.15 1.43
CA VAL A 156 21.92 6.89 1.62
C VAL A 156 22.01 6.59 3.11
N ASN A 157 21.41 5.47 3.52
CA ASN A 157 21.30 5.13 4.93
C ASN A 157 21.73 3.67 5.19
N PRO A 158 22.69 3.41 6.09
CA PRO A 158 23.17 2.07 6.41
C PRO A 158 22.11 1.17 7.06
N ASN A 159 21.03 1.75 7.58
CA ASN A 159 19.93 0.99 8.18
C ASN A 159 18.92 0.48 7.12
N VAL A 160 19.06 0.89 5.86
CA VAL A 160 18.22 0.41 4.75
C VAL A 160 18.80 -0.89 4.19
N PRO A 161 18.03 -1.99 4.12
CA PRO A 161 18.52 -3.24 3.59
C PRO A 161 18.83 -3.14 2.09
N PHE A 162 19.72 -3.98 1.58
CA PHE A 162 19.96 -4.16 0.15
C PHE A 162 19.12 -5.34 -0.35
N ALA A 163 17.89 -5.12 -0.76
CA ALA A 163 17.02 -6.17 -1.30
C ALA A 163 17.32 -6.44 -2.78
N PHE A 164 16.92 -7.61 -3.27
CA PHE A 164 16.97 -7.98 -4.68
C PHE A 164 15.68 -7.58 -5.42
N GLY A 165 15.69 -7.74 -6.74
CA GLY A 165 14.56 -7.40 -7.62
C GLY A 165 14.85 -6.22 -8.53
N ALA A 166 13.81 -5.59 -9.05
CA ALA A 166 13.91 -4.44 -9.95
C ALA A 166 13.86 -3.10 -9.19
N CYS A 167 14.64 -2.98 -8.11
CA CYS A 167 14.66 -1.82 -7.22
C CYS A 167 16.03 -1.11 -7.15
N HIS A 168 16.91 -1.36 -8.12
CA HIS A 168 18.28 -0.86 -8.09
C HIS A 168 18.48 0.39 -8.94
N VAL A 169 19.27 1.33 -8.42
CA VAL A 169 19.64 2.58 -9.08
C VAL A 169 21.15 2.69 -9.11
N HIS A 170 21.75 2.91 -10.29
CA HIS A 170 23.18 3.09 -10.41
C HIS A 170 23.57 4.54 -10.10
N VAL A 171 24.73 4.74 -9.47
CA VAL A 171 25.25 6.05 -9.05
C VAL A 171 25.33 7.08 -10.20
N SER A 172 25.46 6.63 -11.45
CA SER A 172 25.46 7.54 -12.62
C SER A 172 24.12 8.24 -12.83
N GLN A 173 23.01 7.65 -12.39
CA GLN A 173 21.65 8.18 -12.55
C GLN A 173 21.28 9.21 -11.46
N VAL A 174 22.09 9.32 -10.41
CA VAL A 174 21.82 10.17 -9.25
C VAL A 174 22.44 11.54 -9.45
N ALA A 175 21.72 12.59 -9.10
CA ALA A 175 22.20 13.98 -9.16
C ALA A 175 22.97 14.38 -7.88
N ALA A 176 22.46 13.97 -6.70
CA ALA A 176 23.10 14.21 -5.41
C ALA A 176 22.87 13.09 -4.43
N LEU A 177 23.81 12.87 -3.52
CA LEU A 177 23.79 11.86 -2.47
C LEU A 177 23.91 12.56 -1.11
N VAL A 178 22.98 12.26 -0.20
CA VAL A 178 23.01 12.73 1.19
C VAL A 178 23.19 11.52 2.09
N GLU A 179 24.25 11.52 2.89
CA GLU A 179 24.45 10.44 3.87
C GLU A 179 23.66 10.74 5.13
N SER A 180 22.99 9.72 5.65
CA SER A 180 22.18 9.76 6.87
C SER A 180 22.32 8.44 7.60
N ASP A 181 22.25 8.48 8.92
CA ASP A 181 22.21 7.31 9.80
C ASP A 181 20.92 7.25 10.65
N GLU A 182 19.93 8.07 10.27
CA GLU A 182 18.61 8.08 10.92
C GLU A 182 18.02 6.66 10.97
N PRO A 183 17.54 6.20 12.13
CA PRO A 183 16.86 4.91 12.21
C PRO A 183 15.67 4.86 11.26
N VAL A 184 15.57 3.76 10.50
CA VAL A 184 14.36 3.51 9.70
C VAL A 184 13.17 3.40 10.65
N MET A 185 12.10 4.11 10.33
CA MET A 185 10.89 4.10 11.15
C MET A 185 10.34 2.67 11.26
N GLU A 186 9.97 2.28 12.48
CA GLU A 186 9.31 1.02 12.74
C GLU A 186 7.81 1.23 12.93
N VAL A 187 7.03 0.29 12.42
CA VAL A 187 5.60 0.23 12.62
C VAL A 187 5.27 -1.07 13.33
N GLY A 188 4.76 -0.96 14.55
CA GLY A 188 4.42 -2.11 15.37
C GLY A 188 3.19 -2.87 14.86
N LEU A 189 3.06 -4.12 15.30
CA LEU A 189 1.88 -4.92 15.01
C LEU A 189 0.63 -4.29 15.68
N PRO A 190 -0.50 -4.23 14.99
CA PRO A 190 -1.74 -3.73 15.56
C PRO A 190 -2.30 -4.67 16.62
N THR A 191 -3.09 -4.13 17.54
CA THR A 191 -3.81 -4.93 18.53
C THR A 191 -4.90 -5.77 17.86
N ILE A 192 -4.92 -7.08 18.15
CA ILE A 192 -5.90 -8.02 17.62
C ILE A 192 -6.92 -8.34 18.72
N GLY A 193 -8.15 -7.85 18.55
CA GLY A 193 -9.26 -8.13 19.44
C GLY A 193 -10.10 -9.35 19.02
N PRO A 194 -11.15 -9.71 19.79
CA PRO A 194 -11.99 -10.88 19.51
C PRO A 194 -12.68 -10.85 18.14
N VAL A 195 -13.15 -9.70 17.69
CA VAL A 195 -13.79 -9.50 16.38
C VAL A 195 -12.81 -9.82 15.25
N GLN A 196 -11.58 -9.26 15.32
CA GLN A 196 -10.52 -9.53 14.34
C GLN A 196 -10.14 -11.02 14.31
N GLN A 197 -10.06 -11.66 15.48
CA GLN A 197 -9.76 -13.09 15.58
C GLN A 197 -10.87 -13.95 14.95
N ALA A 198 -12.16 -13.59 15.15
CA ALA A 198 -13.29 -14.32 14.56
C ALA A 198 -13.25 -14.22 13.03
N ILE A 199 -13.06 -13.03 12.48
CA ILE A 199 -12.91 -12.82 11.03
C ILE A 199 -11.68 -13.58 10.52
N GLY A 200 -10.55 -13.50 11.24
CA GLY A 200 -9.31 -14.19 10.87
C GLY A 200 -9.46 -15.70 10.72
N ARG A 201 -10.16 -16.34 11.65
CA ARG A 201 -10.46 -17.79 11.57
C ARG A 201 -11.29 -18.13 10.33
N GLN A 202 -12.37 -17.40 10.09
CA GLN A 202 -13.26 -17.67 8.93
C GLN A 202 -12.54 -17.52 7.59
N VAL A 203 -11.66 -16.52 7.45
CA VAL A 203 -10.85 -16.35 6.24
C VAL A 203 -9.84 -17.48 6.10
N ALA A 204 -9.13 -17.84 7.19
CA ALA A 204 -8.10 -18.88 7.18
C ALA A 204 -8.65 -20.28 6.84
N GLU A 205 -9.90 -20.60 7.21
CA GLU A 205 -10.59 -21.85 6.85
C GLU A 205 -10.77 -21.99 5.33
N LEU A 206 -10.86 -20.88 4.61
CA LEU A 206 -11.03 -20.84 3.16
C LEU A 206 -9.71 -20.75 2.37
N ILE A 207 -8.57 -20.70 3.05
CA ILE A 207 -7.24 -20.66 2.44
C ILE A 207 -6.64 -22.05 2.42
N ASP A 208 -6.33 -22.55 1.24
CA ASP A 208 -5.77 -23.89 1.05
C ASP A 208 -4.23 -23.87 1.14
N ASP A 209 -3.61 -25.00 1.45
CA ASP A 209 -2.17 -25.20 1.34
C ASP A 209 -1.70 -24.93 -0.09
N GLY A 210 -0.58 -24.24 -0.24
CA GLY A 210 -0.04 -23.82 -1.53
C GLY A 210 -0.68 -22.58 -2.15
N SER A 211 -1.61 -21.90 -1.45
CA SER A 211 -2.15 -20.62 -1.88
C SER A 211 -1.05 -19.55 -1.94
N THR A 212 -1.16 -18.64 -2.91
CA THR A 212 -0.32 -17.42 -2.96
C THR A 212 -1.08 -16.27 -2.31
N LEU A 213 -0.45 -15.55 -1.39
CA LEU A 213 -1.10 -14.55 -0.55
C LEU A 213 -0.73 -13.13 -0.93
N GLN A 214 -1.72 -12.25 -1.00
CA GLN A 214 -1.60 -10.81 -0.81
C GLN A 214 -2.30 -10.46 0.49
N ILE A 215 -1.60 -9.78 1.38
CA ILE A 215 -2.09 -9.44 2.71
C ILE A 215 -1.85 -7.95 2.94
N GLY A 216 -2.93 -7.21 3.31
CA GLY A 216 -2.85 -5.82 3.72
C GLY A 216 -2.26 -5.67 5.13
N TYR A 217 -2.19 -4.42 5.60
CA TYR A 217 -1.80 -4.05 6.96
C TYR A 217 -3.05 -3.80 7.82
N GLY A 218 -3.04 -4.25 9.07
CA GLY A 218 -4.08 -3.95 10.04
C GLY A 218 -4.49 -5.15 10.89
N GLY A 219 -5.30 -4.90 11.91
CA GLY A 219 -5.67 -5.93 12.90
C GLY A 219 -6.34 -7.17 12.32
N ILE A 220 -7.16 -7.03 11.25
CA ILE A 220 -7.81 -8.19 10.62
C ILE A 220 -6.81 -8.97 9.76
N PRO A 221 -6.04 -8.36 8.82
CA PRO A 221 -4.99 -9.06 8.10
C PRO A 221 -4.02 -9.82 9.01
N ASP A 222 -3.55 -9.20 10.09
CA ASP A 222 -2.65 -9.86 11.04
C ASP A 222 -3.34 -11.00 11.82
N ALA A 223 -4.63 -10.86 12.14
CA ALA A 223 -5.40 -11.95 12.73
C ALA A 223 -5.53 -13.17 11.77
N VAL A 224 -5.67 -12.94 10.46
CA VAL A 224 -5.63 -14.03 9.46
C VAL A 224 -4.25 -14.68 9.47
N VAL A 225 -3.17 -13.89 9.40
CA VAL A 225 -1.78 -14.40 9.41
C VAL A 225 -1.54 -15.35 10.58
N MET A 226 -1.97 -14.98 11.78
CA MET A 226 -1.81 -15.83 12.97
C MET A 226 -2.49 -17.20 12.86
N GLN A 227 -3.56 -17.32 12.07
CA GLN A 227 -4.25 -18.59 11.81
C GLN A 227 -3.58 -19.43 10.71
N LEU A 228 -2.66 -18.83 9.93
CA LEU A 228 -2.03 -19.49 8.78
C LEU A 228 -0.68 -20.16 9.11
N THR A 229 -0.16 -20.03 10.32
CA THR A 229 1.15 -20.56 10.71
C THR A 229 1.25 -22.10 10.62
N GLY A 230 0.11 -22.81 10.65
CA GLY A 230 0.03 -24.26 10.44
C GLY A 230 -0.19 -24.71 8.99
N LYS A 231 -0.36 -23.78 8.05
CA LYS A 231 -0.50 -24.07 6.61
C LYS A 231 0.84 -24.47 5.99
N ARG A 232 0.80 -25.02 4.79
CA ARG A 232 1.98 -25.54 4.09
C ARG A 232 2.11 -24.93 2.71
N ASP A 233 3.37 -24.67 2.34
CA ASP A 233 3.75 -24.27 0.98
C ASP A 233 3.06 -23.01 0.46
N LEU A 234 2.73 -22.07 1.34
CA LEU A 234 2.20 -20.79 0.95
C LEU A 234 3.22 -20.01 0.12
N GLY A 235 2.73 -19.19 -0.79
CA GLY A 235 3.49 -18.24 -1.57
C GLY A 235 3.14 -16.80 -1.20
N ILE A 236 4.04 -15.87 -1.50
CA ILE A 236 3.82 -14.43 -1.29
C ILE A 236 3.93 -13.69 -2.62
N HIS A 237 2.89 -12.92 -2.95
CA HIS A 237 2.87 -11.92 -4.01
C HIS A 237 1.96 -10.79 -3.51
N THR A 238 2.54 -9.76 -2.94
CA THR A 238 1.81 -8.75 -2.17
C THR A 238 2.31 -7.35 -2.48
N GLU A 239 1.48 -6.35 -2.29
CA GLU A 239 1.87 -4.95 -2.35
C GLU A 239 2.91 -4.64 -1.27
N MET A 240 2.53 -4.84 -0.03
CA MET A 240 3.33 -4.55 1.15
C MET A 240 3.87 -5.84 1.78
N ILE A 241 5.15 -5.83 2.17
CA ILE A 241 5.71 -6.86 3.05
C ILE A 241 5.82 -6.31 4.49
N GLY A 242 5.31 -7.08 5.46
CA GLY A 242 5.30 -6.71 6.87
C GLY A 242 5.67 -7.86 7.79
N ASP A 243 5.74 -7.59 9.10
CA ASP A 243 6.14 -8.58 10.12
C ASP A 243 5.22 -9.81 10.17
N GLY A 244 3.95 -9.66 9.79
CA GLY A 244 3.03 -10.80 9.67
C GLY A 244 3.53 -11.83 8.64
N ILE A 245 3.96 -11.37 7.47
CA ILE A 245 4.54 -12.26 6.43
C ILE A 245 5.83 -12.89 6.93
N LEU A 246 6.70 -12.14 7.61
CA LEU A 246 7.91 -12.67 8.23
C LEU A 246 7.59 -13.79 9.21
N THR A 247 6.54 -13.66 10.01
CA THR A 247 6.06 -14.71 10.93
C THR A 247 5.69 -15.99 10.17
N LEU A 248 5.03 -15.91 9.00
CA LEU A 248 4.71 -17.07 8.17
C LEU A 248 5.96 -17.71 7.54
N VAL A 249 6.95 -16.92 7.18
CA VAL A 249 8.24 -17.43 6.68
C VAL A 249 8.97 -18.20 7.78
N GLU A 250 9.09 -17.63 8.97
CA GLU A 250 9.80 -18.23 10.10
C GLU A 250 9.11 -19.48 10.68
N SER A 251 7.75 -19.54 10.59
CA SER A 251 7.01 -20.75 10.95
C SER A 251 7.18 -21.89 9.93
N GLY A 252 7.77 -21.59 8.75
CA GLY A 252 7.90 -22.55 7.65
C GLY A 252 6.62 -22.69 6.80
N ALA A 253 5.56 -21.94 7.08
CA ALA A 253 4.34 -21.96 6.29
C ALA A 253 4.55 -21.43 4.87
N VAL A 254 5.41 -20.39 4.71
CA VAL A 254 5.75 -19.81 3.42
C VAL A 254 7.04 -20.41 2.89
N THR A 255 6.95 -21.09 1.75
CA THR A 255 8.10 -21.66 1.00
C THR A 255 8.21 -21.12 -0.42
N ASN A 256 7.17 -20.50 -0.95
CA ASN A 256 7.03 -20.04 -2.34
C ASN A 256 7.21 -21.15 -3.40
N ARG A 257 7.46 -22.41 -3.03
CA ARG A 257 7.83 -23.47 -3.98
C ARG A 257 6.66 -23.92 -4.88
N ARG A 258 5.41 -23.73 -4.42
CA ARG A 258 4.20 -24.08 -5.18
C ARG A 258 3.68 -22.93 -6.03
N LYS A 259 4.29 -21.75 -5.98
CA LYS A 259 3.97 -20.69 -6.93
C LYS A 259 4.31 -21.16 -8.36
N ASN A 260 3.39 -20.94 -9.28
CA ASN A 260 3.63 -21.18 -10.70
C ASN A 260 4.18 -19.95 -11.42
N TYR A 261 4.08 -18.76 -10.81
CA TYR A 261 4.72 -17.52 -11.27
C TYR A 261 5.75 -17.06 -10.25
N LEU A 262 7.02 -16.93 -10.67
CA LEU A 262 8.17 -16.64 -9.82
C LEU A 262 8.30 -17.61 -8.61
N PRO A 263 8.43 -18.92 -8.86
CA PRO A 263 8.58 -19.91 -7.80
C PRO A 263 9.82 -19.64 -6.94
N GLY A 264 9.73 -19.93 -5.64
CA GLY A 264 10.81 -19.71 -4.68
C GLY A 264 11.01 -18.24 -4.26
N LYS A 265 10.20 -17.30 -4.77
CA LYS A 265 10.33 -15.86 -4.48
C LYS A 265 9.09 -15.28 -3.82
N SER A 266 9.29 -14.58 -2.71
CA SER A 266 8.32 -13.60 -2.21
C SER A 266 8.47 -12.31 -3.01
N ILE A 267 7.37 -11.74 -3.47
CA ILE A 267 7.34 -10.51 -4.29
C ILE A 267 6.60 -9.43 -3.53
N ALA A 268 7.21 -8.23 -3.44
CA ALA A 268 6.58 -7.05 -2.86
C ALA A 268 7.03 -5.76 -3.57
N THR A 269 6.37 -4.62 -3.27
CA THR A 269 6.73 -3.32 -3.84
C THR A 269 7.20 -2.31 -2.80
N PHE A 270 6.72 -2.41 -1.57
CA PHE A 270 7.25 -1.65 -0.43
C PHE A 270 7.23 -2.46 0.86
N ALA A 271 7.97 -1.99 1.87
CA ALA A 271 8.07 -2.63 3.17
C ALA A 271 7.55 -1.70 4.29
N LEU A 272 6.89 -2.29 5.29
CA LEU A 272 6.43 -1.58 6.47
C LEU A 272 6.42 -2.53 7.67
N GLY A 273 7.32 -2.36 8.64
CA GLY A 273 7.41 -3.25 9.79
C GLY A 273 8.50 -2.85 10.78
N SER A 274 9.11 -3.84 11.40
CA SER A 274 10.16 -3.67 12.40
C SER A 274 11.57 -3.86 11.85
N GLN A 275 12.57 -3.55 12.66
CA GLN A 275 13.99 -3.85 12.35
C GLN A 275 14.24 -5.34 12.08
N ARG A 276 13.40 -6.26 12.64
CA ARG A 276 13.46 -7.69 12.35
C ARG A 276 13.15 -7.96 10.89
N LEU A 277 12.11 -7.32 10.35
CA LEU A 277 11.76 -7.40 8.93
C LEU A 277 12.88 -6.83 8.06
N TYR A 278 13.40 -5.63 8.39
CA TYR A 278 14.44 -4.99 7.57
C TYR A 278 15.74 -5.83 7.55
N ARG A 279 16.12 -6.46 8.64
CA ARG A 279 17.25 -7.42 8.66
C ARG A 279 16.97 -8.68 7.82
N PHE A 280 15.74 -9.19 7.83
CA PHE A 280 15.34 -10.31 6.98
C PHE A 280 15.43 -9.99 5.49
N MET A 281 15.14 -8.74 5.11
CA MET A 281 15.16 -8.29 3.72
C MET A 281 16.59 -8.14 3.17
N ASP A 282 17.57 -7.88 4.04
CA ASP A 282 18.92 -7.57 3.59
C ASP A 282 19.57 -8.78 2.92
N ARG A 283 19.93 -8.61 1.63
CA ARG A 283 20.58 -9.62 0.77
C ARG A 283 19.90 -11.00 0.80
N ASN A 284 18.59 -11.01 0.97
CA ASN A 284 17.80 -12.23 0.98
C ASN A 284 17.33 -12.59 -0.44
N PRO A 285 17.90 -13.65 -1.06
CA PRO A 285 17.55 -14.03 -2.42
C PRO A 285 16.13 -14.61 -2.56
N ALA A 286 15.45 -14.94 -1.46
CA ALA A 286 14.07 -15.42 -1.48
C ALA A 286 13.03 -14.28 -1.52
N LEU A 287 13.48 -13.02 -1.40
CA LEU A 287 12.63 -11.82 -1.48
C LEU A 287 13.09 -10.92 -2.62
N GLU A 288 12.17 -10.48 -3.44
CA GLU A 288 12.41 -9.49 -4.49
C GLU A 288 11.44 -8.31 -4.34
N MET A 289 12.01 -7.09 -4.44
CA MET A 289 11.26 -5.83 -4.45
C MET A 289 11.13 -5.34 -5.90
N HIS A 290 9.91 -5.07 -6.32
CA HIS A 290 9.62 -4.70 -7.70
C HIS A 290 8.78 -3.41 -7.78
N PRO A 291 8.81 -2.68 -8.90
CA PRO A 291 7.89 -1.57 -9.16
C PRO A 291 6.43 -2.00 -9.08
N VAL A 292 5.57 -1.07 -8.70
CA VAL A 292 4.15 -1.36 -8.43
C VAL A 292 3.37 -1.81 -9.65
N ASN A 293 3.71 -1.33 -10.85
CA ASN A 293 3.13 -1.80 -12.11
C ASN A 293 3.53 -3.24 -12.49
N PHE A 294 4.46 -3.85 -11.76
CA PHE A 294 4.78 -5.26 -11.84
C PHE A 294 4.06 -6.04 -10.73
N THR A 295 4.19 -5.57 -9.49
CA THR A 295 3.67 -6.28 -8.31
C THR A 295 2.14 -6.27 -8.25
N ASN A 296 1.54 -5.11 -8.53
CA ASN A 296 0.10 -4.89 -8.40
C ASN A 296 -0.68 -5.07 -9.72
N ASP A 297 0.00 -5.26 -10.87
CA ASP A 297 -0.71 -5.46 -12.13
C ASP A 297 -1.65 -6.68 -12.03
N PRO A 298 -2.97 -6.49 -12.24
CA PRO A 298 -3.93 -7.59 -12.11
C PRO A 298 -3.70 -8.76 -13.07
N ALA A 299 -3.05 -8.53 -14.21
CA ALA A 299 -2.72 -9.58 -15.16
C ALA A 299 -1.50 -10.39 -14.69
N LEU A 300 -0.45 -9.71 -14.21
CA LEU A 300 0.77 -10.36 -13.73
C LEU A 300 0.56 -11.07 -12.40
N ALA A 301 -0.01 -10.39 -11.39
CA ALA A 301 -0.31 -11.00 -10.10
C ALA A 301 -1.29 -12.18 -10.24
N GLY A 302 -2.27 -12.05 -11.14
CA GLY A 302 -3.26 -13.11 -11.45
C GLY A 302 -2.68 -14.35 -12.14
N LEU A 303 -1.42 -14.33 -12.58
CA LEU A 303 -0.72 -15.52 -13.08
C LEU A 303 -0.43 -16.54 -11.97
N ASN A 304 -0.39 -16.11 -10.69
CA ASN A 304 -0.29 -17.03 -9.58
C ASN A 304 -1.62 -17.78 -9.40
N ASP A 305 -1.61 -19.10 -9.53
CA ASP A 305 -2.76 -19.93 -9.20
C ASP A 305 -3.08 -19.82 -7.70
N ASN A 306 -4.37 -19.96 -7.35
CA ASN A 306 -4.85 -19.85 -5.99
C ASN A 306 -4.40 -18.57 -5.27
N LEU A 307 -4.39 -17.45 -6.00
CA LEU A 307 -4.09 -16.15 -5.40
C LEU A 307 -5.22 -15.75 -4.44
N VAL A 308 -4.87 -15.55 -3.20
CA VAL A 308 -5.75 -15.06 -2.14
C VAL A 308 -5.42 -13.61 -1.84
N ALA A 309 -6.37 -12.71 -2.09
CA ALA A 309 -6.26 -11.30 -1.78
C ALA A 309 -7.13 -10.96 -0.56
N ILE A 310 -6.54 -10.32 0.47
CA ILE A 310 -7.22 -9.98 1.72
C ILE A 310 -7.11 -8.47 1.93
N ASN A 311 -8.26 -7.77 1.81
CA ASN A 311 -8.34 -6.32 1.91
C ASN A 311 -9.50 -5.89 2.80
N ALA A 312 -9.35 -4.80 3.53
CA ALA A 312 -10.36 -4.28 4.43
C ALA A 312 -11.18 -3.16 3.79
N THR A 313 -12.43 -3.01 4.21
CA THR A 313 -13.28 -1.87 3.85
C THR A 313 -13.91 -1.24 5.09
N MET A 314 -14.27 0.04 4.98
CA MET A 314 -14.97 0.75 6.05
C MET A 314 -16.48 0.52 5.99
N GLN A 315 -17.03 0.37 4.76
CA GLN A 315 -18.47 0.23 4.53
C GLN A 315 -18.70 -0.59 3.26
N ILE A 316 -19.77 -1.39 3.24
CA ILE A 316 -20.21 -2.13 2.06
C ILE A 316 -21.74 -2.03 1.93
N ASP A 317 -22.25 -1.81 0.71
CA ASP A 317 -23.69 -1.78 0.46
C ASP A 317 -24.24 -3.17 0.09
N LEU A 318 -25.59 -3.28 0.03
CA LEU A 318 -26.29 -4.55 -0.26
C LEU A 318 -26.08 -5.07 -1.69
N LEU A 319 -25.47 -4.28 -2.58
CA LEU A 319 -25.02 -4.74 -3.90
C LEU A 319 -23.57 -5.24 -3.87
N GLY A 320 -22.82 -4.91 -2.82
CA GLY A 320 -21.40 -5.26 -2.66
C GLY A 320 -20.45 -4.16 -3.12
N GLN A 321 -20.87 -2.90 -3.24
CA GLN A 321 -19.96 -1.78 -3.46
C GLN A 321 -19.21 -1.47 -2.17
N CYS A 322 -17.88 -1.35 -2.23
CA CYS A 322 -17.04 -1.06 -1.07
C CYS A 322 -16.62 0.41 -1.04
N GLY A 323 -16.86 1.08 0.09
CA GLY A 323 -16.29 2.38 0.44
C GLY A 323 -15.14 2.19 1.41
N SER A 324 -13.90 2.25 0.91
CA SER A 324 -12.70 1.98 1.72
C SER A 324 -11.87 3.24 1.97
N GLU A 325 -12.06 4.30 1.21
CA GLU A 325 -11.19 5.48 1.18
C GLU A 325 -11.84 6.78 1.63
N SER A 326 -13.16 6.79 1.81
CA SER A 326 -13.88 7.95 2.35
C SER A 326 -15.13 7.53 3.14
N LEU A 327 -15.62 8.40 4.02
CA LEU A 327 -16.92 8.30 4.67
C LEU A 327 -17.72 9.56 4.30
N GLY A 328 -18.68 9.41 3.41
CA GLY A 328 -19.27 10.56 2.74
C GLY A 328 -18.17 11.31 1.97
N HIS A 329 -18.20 12.62 2.04
CA HIS A 329 -17.20 13.49 1.39
C HIS A 329 -15.88 13.59 2.16
N ALA A 330 -15.78 13.03 3.37
CA ALA A 330 -14.55 13.11 4.18
C ALA A 330 -13.54 12.05 3.73
N PRO A 331 -12.39 12.43 3.16
CA PRO A 331 -11.35 11.50 2.76
C PRO A 331 -10.73 10.84 4.00
N TYR A 332 -10.41 9.56 3.87
CA TYR A 332 -9.77 8.77 4.92
C TYR A 332 -8.42 8.19 4.48
N SER A 333 -8.38 7.65 3.26
CA SER A 333 -7.17 7.03 2.69
C SER A 333 -7.08 7.29 1.18
N GLY A 334 -6.90 6.30 0.39
CA GLY A 334 -6.97 6.22 -1.07
C GLY A 334 -7.28 4.79 -1.44
N THR A 335 -7.38 4.50 -2.73
CA THR A 335 -7.68 3.15 -3.22
C THR A 335 -6.54 2.17 -2.89
N GLY A 336 -5.27 2.63 -2.97
CA GLY A 336 -4.12 1.74 -2.87
C GLY A 336 -4.20 0.60 -3.88
N GLY A 337 -3.76 -0.60 -3.49
CA GLY A 337 -3.81 -1.79 -4.33
C GLY A 337 -5.03 -2.69 -4.11
N GLN A 338 -6.03 -2.27 -3.32
CA GLN A 338 -7.19 -3.11 -3.04
C GLN A 338 -7.88 -3.60 -4.32
N SER A 339 -8.22 -2.70 -5.23
CA SER A 339 -8.88 -3.05 -6.49
C SER A 339 -7.98 -3.82 -7.44
N ASP A 340 -6.68 -3.54 -7.44
CA ASP A 340 -5.69 -4.27 -8.23
C ASP A 340 -5.69 -5.75 -7.84
N PHE A 341 -5.53 -6.06 -6.55
CA PHE A 341 -5.45 -7.44 -6.06
C PHE A 341 -6.79 -8.18 -6.04
N VAL A 342 -7.91 -7.48 -5.83
CA VAL A 342 -9.23 -8.09 -6.00
C VAL A 342 -9.41 -8.56 -7.46
N ARG A 343 -9.03 -7.76 -8.43
CA ARG A 343 -9.05 -8.13 -9.86
C ARG A 343 -8.04 -9.21 -10.19
N ALA A 344 -6.84 -9.17 -9.61
CA ALA A 344 -5.83 -10.21 -9.77
C ALA A 344 -6.35 -11.58 -9.28
N ALA A 345 -6.90 -11.64 -8.07
CA ALA A 345 -7.47 -12.86 -7.51
C ALA A 345 -8.67 -13.38 -8.34
N ASN A 346 -9.48 -12.47 -8.90
CA ASN A 346 -10.56 -12.84 -9.79
C ASN A 346 -10.10 -13.43 -11.15
N ARG A 347 -8.89 -13.11 -11.59
CA ARG A 347 -8.25 -13.65 -12.81
C ARG A 347 -7.50 -14.94 -12.53
N SER A 348 -7.01 -15.11 -11.32
CA SER A 348 -6.26 -16.28 -10.88
C SER A 348 -7.12 -17.54 -10.93
N ARG A 349 -6.56 -18.62 -11.44
CA ARG A 349 -7.21 -19.95 -11.39
C ARG A 349 -7.31 -20.41 -9.94
N GLY A 350 -8.54 -20.60 -9.42
CA GLY A 350 -8.77 -20.91 -8.01
C GLY A 350 -8.60 -19.74 -7.05
N GLY A 351 -8.43 -18.51 -7.58
CA GLY A 351 -8.21 -17.33 -6.76
C GLY A 351 -9.43 -16.92 -5.93
N LYS A 352 -9.17 -16.30 -4.78
CA LYS A 352 -10.19 -15.86 -3.82
C LYS A 352 -9.87 -14.44 -3.35
N ALA A 353 -10.82 -13.51 -3.54
CA ALA A 353 -10.70 -12.13 -3.05
C ALA A 353 -11.62 -11.93 -1.85
N PHE A 354 -11.05 -11.63 -0.70
CA PHE A 354 -11.76 -11.34 0.54
C PHE A 354 -11.78 -9.85 0.82
N ILE A 355 -12.98 -9.32 1.02
CA ILE A 355 -13.20 -8.02 1.64
C ILE A 355 -13.63 -8.28 3.07
N VAL A 356 -12.85 -7.78 4.03
CA VAL A 356 -13.04 -8.04 5.45
C VAL A 356 -13.41 -6.75 6.19
N LEU A 357 -14.37 -6.83 7.10
CA LEU A 357 -14.76 -5.70 7.94
C LEU A 357 -15.43 -6.19 9.23
N PRO A 358 -15.28 -5.49 10.37
CA PRO A 358 -16.20 -5.67 11.49
C PRO A 358 -17.60 -5.31 11.03
N SER A 359 -18.62 -6.02 11.51
CA SER A 359 -20.01 -5.74 11.10
C SER A 359 -20.52 -4.37 11.56
N THR A 360 -19.90 -3.81 12.61
CA THR A 360 -20.30 -2.55 13.25
C THR A 360 -19.12 -1.62 13.51
N ALA A 361 -19.43 -0.41 13.91
CA ALA A 361 -18.50 0.62 14.36
C ALA A 361 -19.06 1.35 15.60
N LYS A 362 -18.21 2.15 16.28
CA LYS A 362 -18.56 3.02 17.40
C LYS A 362 -19.29 2.28 18.52
N GLY A 363 -18.75 1.14 18.98
CA GLY A 363 -19.37 0.36 20.07
C GLY A 363 -20.74 -0.20 19.67
N ASP A 364 -20.80 -0.81 18.51
CA ASP A 364 -21.96 -1.51 17.93
C ASP A 364 -23.17 -0.60 17.61
N THR A 365 -22.97 0.72 17.55
CA THR A 365 -24.06 1.67 17.27
C THR A 365 -24.30 1.95 15.80
N ILE A 366 -23.36 1.55 14.91
CA ILE A 366 -23.44 1.81 13.47
C ILE A 366 -23.11 0.54 12.71
N SER A 367 -24.00 0.10 11.82
CA SER A 367 -23.73 -0.98 10.86
C SER A 367 -22.75 -0.53 9.78
N ARG A 368 -21.77 -1.39 9.44
CA ARG A 368 -20.88 -1.20 8.29
C ARG A 368 -21.41 -1.86 7.01
N ILE A 369 -22.40 -2.74 7.13
CA ILE A 369 -23.21 -3.22 6.01
C ILE A 369 -24.42 -2.30 5.92
N VAL A 370 -24.59 -1.63 4.78
CA VAL A 370 -25.58 -0.55 4.60
C VAL A 370 -26.45 -0.80 3.37
N PRO A 371 -27.67 -0.26 3.29
CA PRO A 371 -28.54 -0.44 2.11
C PRO A 371 -27.93 0.19 0.85
N SER A 372 -27.29 1.34 1.00
CA SER A 372 -26.48 2.05 0.00
C SER A 372 -25.34 2.78 0.71
N LEU A 373 -24.21 2.98 0.05
CA LEU A 373 -23.12 3.77 0.59
C LEU A 373 -23.63 5.18 0.95
N SER A 374 -23.06 5.76 2.01
CA SER A 374 -23.38 7.12 2.43
C SER A 374 -23.14 8.10 1.27
N PRO A 375 -24.00 9.13 1.07
CA PRO A 375 -23.82 10.11 0.01
C PRO A 375 -22.42 10.73 0.02
N GLY A 376 -21.75 10.76 -1.15
CA GLY A 376 -20.37 11.24 -1.30
C GLY A 376 -19.29 10.22 -1.01
N THR A 377 -19.62 9.02 -0.52
CA THR A 377 -18.61 7.95 -0.31
C THR A 377 -18.07 7.46 -1.64
N HIS A 378 -16.77 7.43 -1.78
CA HIS A 378 -16.10 6.91 -2.96
C HIS A 378 -16.23 5.38 -3.04
N VAL A 379 -16.54 4.86 -4.23
CA VAL A 379 -16.57 3.41 -4.49
C VAL A 379 -15.14 2.96 -4.80
N SER A 380 -14.44 2.45 -3.80
CA SER A 380 -13.05 1.97 -3.94
C SER A 380 -12.98 0.66 -4.72
N THR A 381 -13.94 -0.25 -4.52
CA THR A 381 -14.05 -1.48 -5.31
C THR A 381 -15.48 -1.70 -5.75
N SER A 382 -15.63 -1.90 -7.06
CA SER A 382 -16.93 -2.08 -7.70
C SER A 382 -17.60 -3.40 -7.25
N LYS A 383 -18.93 -3.38 -7.14
CA LYS A 383 -19.75 -4.60 -6.93
C LYS A 383 -19.45 -5.73 -7.91
N ASN A 384 -18.94 -5.41 -9.10
CA ASN A 384 -18.64 -6.40 -10.14
C ASN A 384 -17.39 -7.22 -9.81
N ASP A 385 -16.49 -6.69 -8.99
CA ASP A 385 -15.21 -7.31 -8.66
C ASP A 385 -15.28 -8.11 -7.33
N ILE A 386 -16.27 -7.85 -6.47
CA ILE A 386 -16.37 -8.49 -5.14
C ILE A 386 -16.67 -9.97 -5.23
N ASN A 387 -15.86 -10.78 -4.52
CA ASN A 387 -16.04 -12.23 -4.43
C ASN A 387 -16.55 -12.65 -3.06
N TYR A 388 -15.75 -12.54 -2.01
CA TYR A 388 -16.12 -12.87 -0.64
C TYR A 388 -16.17 -11.61 0.24
N VAL A 389 -17.13 -11.55 1.13
CA VAL A 389 -17.22 -10.56 2.21
C VAL A 389 -17.27 -11.29 3.53
N VAL A 390 -16.45 -10.90 4.51
CA VAL A 390 -16.35 -11.60 5.80
C VAL A 390 -16.49 -10.61 6.95
N THR A 391 -17.39 -10.95 7.86
CA THR A 391 -17.52 -10.29 9.16
C THR A 391 -17.31 -11.32 10.27
N GLU A 392 -17.39 -10.93 11.53
CA GLU A 392 -17.39 -11.85 12.67
C GLU A 392 -18.59 -12.80 12.69
N TYR A 393 -19.66 -12.48 11.95
CA TYR A 393 -20.90 -13.28 11.89
C TYR A 393 -20.96 -14.26 10.71
N GLY A 394 -20.00 -14.26 9.81
CA GLY A 394 -19.97 -15.22 8.71
C GLY A 394 -19.29 -14.73 7.44
N VAL A 395 -19.44 -15.55 6.41
CA VAL A 395 -18.88 -15.36 5.07
C VAL A 395 -20.01 -15.27 4.06
N ALA A 396 -20.04 -14.19 3.28
CA ALA A 396 -20.93 -14.02 2.14
C ALA A 396 -20.14 -14.16 0.84
N GLN A 397 -20.52 -15.10 -0.01
CA GLN A 397 -19.97 -15.22 -1.36
C GLN A 397 -20.88 -14.50 -2.34
N LEU A 398 -20.39 -13.46 -3.02
CA LEU A 398 -21.21 -12.60 -3.87
C LEU A 398 -21.04 -12.84 -5.38
N ARG A 399 -19.89 -13.36 -5.80
CA ARG A 399 -19.62 -13.56 -7.23
C ARG A 399 -20.57 -14.60 -7.84
N GLY A 400 -21.17 -14.27 -8.97
CA GLY A 400 -22.16 -15.10 -9.65
C GLY A 400 -23.58 -15.00 -9.09
N LYS A 401 -23.80 -14.19 -8.03
CA LYS A 401 -25.13 -14.01 -7.42
C LYS A 401 -25.86 -12.77 -7.95
N SER A 402 -27.18 -12.88 -8.08
CA SER A 402 -28.05 -11.76 -8.42
C SER A 402 -28.12 -10.73 -7.30
N ALA A 403 -28.58 -9.51 -7.58
CA ALA A 403 -28.71 -8.45 -6.58
C ALA A 403 -29.51 -8.90 -5.34
N LYS A 404 -30.62 -9.61 -5.55
CA LYS A 404 -31.43 -10.14 -4.43
C LYS A 404 -30.70 -11.20 -3.61
N GLN A 405 -29.93 -12.07 -4.25
CA GLN A 405 -29.11 -13.05 -3.54
C GLN A 405 -28.00 -12.36 -2.76
N ARG A 406 -27.33 -11.37 -3.34
CA ARG A 406 -26.29 -10.58 -2.65
C ARG A 406 -26.81 -9.90 -1.39
N ALA A 407 -27.98 -9.25 -1.49
CA ALA A 407 -28.61 -8.58 -0.37
C ALA A 407 -28.88 -9.58 0.79
N ARG A 408 -29.43 -10.76 0.49
CA ARG A 408 -29.65 -11.81 1.51
C ARG A 408 -28.37 -12.27 2.17
N GLU A 409 -27.32 -12.54 1.38
CA GLU A 409 -26.01 -12.94 1.91
C GLU A 409 -25.41 -11.89 2.85
N LEU A 410 -25.41 -10.62 2.42
CA LEU A 410 -24.84 -9.54 3.21
C LEU A 410 -25.65 -9.27 4.49
N ILE A 411 -26.97 -9.31 4.43
CA ILE A 411 -27.82 -9.21 5.62
C ILE A 411 -27.52 -10.37 6.58
N GLY A 412 -27.30 -11.60 6.06
CA GLY A 412 -26.98 -12.79 6.85
C GLY A 412 -25.71 -12.64 7.70
N ILE A 413 -24.73 -11.87 7.24
CA ILE A 413 -23.46 -11.62 7.94
C ILE A 413 -23.41 -10.26 8.65
N ALA A 414 -24.48 -9.48 8.62
CA ALA A 414 -24.59 -8.24 9.40
C ALA A 414 -24.76 -8.55 10.90
N HIS A 415 -24.48 -7.56 11.74
CA HIS A 415 -24.76 -7.66 13.19
C HIS A 415 -26.25 -7.96 13.40
N PRO A 416 -26.64 -8.90 14.29
CA PRO A 416 -28.03 -9.30 14.49
C PRO A 416 -29.00 -8.14 14.66
N ASP A 417 -28.64 -7.13 15.44
CA ASP A 417 -29.49 -5.97 15.76
C ASP A 417 -29.86 -5.11 14.52
N PHE A 418 -29.08 -5.19 13.44
CA PHE A 418 -29.34 -4.42 12.22
C PHE A 418 -30.02 -5.23 11.11
N ARG A 419 -30.17 -6.56 11.24
CA ARG A 419 -30.68 -7.42 10.17
C ARG A 419 -32.11 -7.09 9.77
N GLU A 420 -32.97 -6.85 10.76
CA GLU A 420 -34.39 -6.49 10.51
C GLU A 420 -34.48 -5.18 9.76
N GLU A 421 -33.79 -4.15 10.22
CA GLU A 421 -33.76 -2.83 9.55
C GLU A 421 -33.25 -2.93 8.13
N LEU A 422 -32.11 -3.63 7.91
CA LEU A 422 -31.54 -3.86 6.59
C LEU A 422 -32.51 -4.62 5.67
N THR A 423 -33.26 -5.58 6.20
CA THR A 423 -34.27 -6.32 5.46
C THR A 423 -35.40 -5.41 5.00
N GLN A 424 -35.92 -4.56 5.87
CA GLN A 424 -36.97 -3.59 5.52
C GLN A 424 -36.52 -2.59 4.47
N GLN A 425 -35.26 -2.12 4.60
CA GLN A 425 -34.67 -1.20 3.63
C GLN A 425 -34.44 -1.90 2.27
N ALA A 426 -33.99 -3.16 2.26
CA ALA A 426 -33.84 -3.95 1.06
C ALA A 426 -35.18 -4.20 0.33
N LEU A 427 -36.28 -4.46 1.07
CA LEU A 427 -37.62 -4.57 0.52
C LEU A 427 -38.08 -3.28 -0.15
N ARG A 428 -37.87 -2.12 0.50
CA ARG A 428 -38.20 -0.79 -0.09
C ARG A 428 -37.40 -0.54 -1.35
N ALA A 429 -36.13 -0.97 -1.39
CA ALA A 429 -35.24 -0.85 -2.55
C ALA A 429 -35.48 -1.91 -3.64
N LYS A 430 -36.44 -2.85 -3.43
CA LYS A 430 -36.74 -3.99 -4.31
C LYS A 430 -35.56 -4.94 -4.51
N LEU A 431 -34.69 -5.02 -3.52
CA LEU A 431 -33.56 -5.94 -3.45
C LEU A 431 -33.90 -7.26 -2.70
N LEU A 432 -35.12 -7.40 -2.22
CA LEU A 432 -35.69 -8.64 -1.68
C LEU A 432 -37.06 -8.89 -2.27
#